data_e745953dea878c93855ab2e76a2de455
#
_entry.id   e745953dea878c93855ab2e76a2de455
#
_cell.length_a   1.000
_cell.length_b   1.000
_cell.length_c   1.000
_cell.angle_alpha   90.00
_cell.angle_beta   90.00
_cell.angle_gamma   90.00
#
_symmetry.space_group_name_H-M   'P 1'
#
loop_
_entity.id
_entity.type
_entity.pdbx_description
1 polymer ?
#
loop_
_entity_poly.entity_id
_entity_poly.type
_entity_poly.pdbx_seq_one_letter_code
_entity_poly.pdbx_strand_id
1 'polypeptide(L)'
;FIGIICFGVVYAQEARLGLMMKTRSMCWKIGHTLRASTLLLMSLLHFYLVQGAEQGEPRNNADLLIVVGAAGEASYGEMFVEWATMLKAVGEEAQARVELLGSFDPDSAEGSLKDLLKKKIEAYSKETQEPLWIALIGHGTFNGRTAKFNVKGPDISSEELASWLKPLKRPVAVMNTSSASAPFLNALSGPNRVVLTATRDGFELNFARFGSYLVNAFGSESADLDKDGQTSLLEAFIMASRQVGEFYEIEGRLASEHALLDDTGDQKGIPANWFKGVRPVKKAEGSNQPDGRIASQ
;
A
#
# COMPACT_ATOMS: atom_id res chain seq x y z
N PHE A 1 -17.03 -7.05 -7.66
CA PHE A 1 -16.42 -6.09 -6.73
C PHE A 1 -15.04 -6.61 -6.40
N ILE A 2 -14.02 -6.01 -6.96
CA ILE A 2 -12.62 -6.35 -6.69
C ILE A 2 -12.14 -5.26 -5.75
N GLY A 3 -12.27 -5.48 -4.43
CA GLY A 3 -11.66 -4.62 -3.44
C GLY A 3 -10.15 -4.82 -3.48
N ILE A 4 -9.42 -3.90 -4.09
CA ILE A 4 -7.99 -3.73 -3.83
C ILE A 4 -7.90 -2.85 -2.60
N ILE A 5 -7.15 -3.30 -1.64
CA ILE A 5 -7.16 -2.78 -0.28
C ILE A 5 -6.71 -1.33 -0.22
N CYS A 6 -7.55 -0.53 0.40
CA CYS A 6 -7.10 0.68 1.04
C CYS A 6 -6.39 0.34 2.34
N PHE A 7 -5.20 0.87 2.58
CA PHE A 7 -4.60 0.84 3.90
C PHE A 7 -5.33 1.87 4.77
N GLY A 8 -6.34 1.39 5.52
CA GLY A 8 -7.06 2.22 6.46
C GLY A 8 -6.27 2.40 7.74
N VAL A 9 -5.70 3.57 7.94
CA VAL A 9 -5.24 4.00 9.25
C VAL A 9 -6.45 4.60 9.96
N VAL A 10 -7.07 3.84 10.85
CA VAL A 10 -8.19 4.34 11.67
C VAL A 10 -7.62 5.21 12.78
N TYR A 11 -7.68 6.53 12.62
CA TYR A 11 -7.35 7.46 13.68
C TYR A 11 -8.44 7.46 14.75
N ALA A 12 -8.15 6.89 15.93
CA ALA A 12 -9.02 6.95 17.08
C ALA A 12 -9.09 8.39 17.62
N GLN A 13 -10.16 9.09 17.33
CA GLN A 13 -10.47 10.36 17.99
C GLN A 13 -10.92 10.10 19.43
N GLU A 14 -10.07 10.40 20.40
CA GLU A 14 -10.48 10.54 21.80
C GLU A 14 -11.38 11.76 21.98
N ALA A 15 -12.68 11.53 21.99
CA ALA A 15 -13.66 12.53 22.39
C ALA A 15 -13.63 12.71 23.91
N ARG A 16 -13.02 13.81 24.40
CA ARG A 16 -13.13 14.26 25.78
C ARG A 16 -14.56 14.75 26.04
N LEU A 17 -15.38 13.94 26.69
CA LEU A 17 -16.63 14.36 27.29
C LEU A 17 -16.37 14.95 28.68
N GLY A 18 -16.42 16.27 28.77
CA GLY A 18 -16.39 17.02 30.00
C GLY A 18 -17.68 16.83 30.80
N LEU A 19 -17.52 16.35 32.00
CA LEU A 19 -18.52 16.14 33.02
C LEU A 19 -19.03 17.50 33.56
N MET A 20 -20.33 17.80 33.47
CA MET A 20 -20.98 18.79 34.31
C MET A 20 -22.15 18.17 35.04
N MET A 21 -21.88 17.87 36.31
CA MET A 21 -22.95 17.64 37.31
C MET A 21 -23.69 18.93 37.61
N LYS A 22 -24.99 18.90 37.65
CA LYS A 22 -25.78 19.68 38.64
C LYS A 22 -27.09 18.99 39.01
N THR A 23 -27.16 18.74 40.28
CA THR A 23 -28.23 18.25 41.15
C THR A 23 -29.52 19.01 41.03
N ARG A 24 -30.66 18.33 41.14
CA ARG A 24 -31.77 18.73 42.01
C ARG A 24 -32.70 17.55 42.36
N SER A 25 -32.94 17.42 43.63
CA SER A 25 -33.81 16.50 44.34
C SER A 25 -35.31 16.83 44.12
N MET A 26 -36.18 15.90 44.13
CA MET A 26 -37.22 15.73 45.17
C MET A 26 -38.41 14.90 44.69
N CYS A 27 -38.75 13.90 45.51
CA CYS A 27 -40.08 13.33 45.85
C CYS A 27 -40.97 12.77 44.72
N TRP A 28 -41.54 11.63 44.80
CA TRP A 28 -42.30 11.00 45.85
C TRP A 28 -42.71 9.55 45.49
N LYS A 29 -42.97 8.76 46.52
CA LYS A 29 -43.39 7.35 46.52
C LYS A 29 -44.69 7.12 45.77
N ILE A 30 -44.83 6.01 45.04
CA ILE A 30 -45.94 5.04 45.00
C ILE A 30 -45.62 4.04 43.85
N GLY A 31 -45.73 2.70 44.13
CA GLY A 31 -45.80 1.66 43.09
C GLY A 31 -44.70 0.60 43.11
N HIS A 32 -44.48 -0.04 44.23
CA HIS A 32 -43.57 -1.17 44.35
C HIS A 32 -44.30 -2.49 44.08
N THR A 33 -44.56 -2.88 42.87
CA THR A 33 -44.75 -4.30 42.50
C THR A 33 -44.75 -4.60 40.99
N LEU A 34 -44.85 -3.60 40.11
CA LEU A 34 -44.76 -3.86 38.63
C LEU A 34 -43.43 -3.48 37.99
N ARG A 35 -42.43 -2.98 38.74
CA ARG A 35 -41.15 -2.50 38.17
C ARG A 35 -40.03 -3.54 38.12
N ALA A 36 -40.19 -4.67 38.84
CA ALA A 36 -39.13 -5.69 38.85
C ALA A 36 -39.09 -6.54 37.58
N SER A 37 -40.25 -6.82 36.98
CA SER A 37 -40.32 -7.68 35.79
C SER A 37 -39.89 -6.94 34.48
N THR A 38 -40.18 -5.62 34.39
CA THR A 38 -39.79 -4.81 33.22
C THR A 38 -38.30 -4.46 33.20
N LEU A 39 -37.68 -4.26 34.36
CA LEU A 39 -36.25 -4.03 34.49
C LEU A 39 -35.42 -5.30 34.17
N LEU A 40 -35.92 -6.48 34.54
CA LEU A 40 -35.27 -7.76 34.21
C LEU A 40 -35.37 -8.07 32.72
N LEU A 41 -36.50 -7.77 32.07
CA LEU A 41 -36.66 -7.92 30.62
C LEU A 41 -35.80 -6.90 29.84
N MET A 42 -35.70 -5.66 30.29
CA MET A 42 -34.81 -4.66 29.65
C MET A 42 -33.33 -4.97 29.84
N SER A 43 -32.92 -5.52 30.98
CA SER A 43 -31.53 -5.93 31.20
C SER A 43 -31.18 -7.17 30.38
N LEU A 44 -32.09 -8.12 30.18
CA LEU A 44 -31.90 -9.26 29.28
C LEU A 44 -31.88 -8.83 27.83
N LEU A 45 -32.72 -7.89 27.42
CA LEU A 45 -32.71 -7.33 26.07
C LEU A 45 -31.43 -6.52 25.78
N HIS A 46 -30.94 -5.75 26.78
CA HIS A 46 -29.64 -5.07 26.70
C HIS A 46 -28.47 -6.06 26.61
N PHE A 47 -28.54 -7.17 27.36
CA PHE A 47 -27.50 -8.21 27.32
C PHE A 47 -27.48 -8.94 25.97
N TYR A 48 -28.65 -9.19 25.35
CA TYR A 48 -28.77 -9.77 24.00
C TYR A 48 -28.36 -8.79 22.90
N LEU A 49 -28.60 -7.48 23.07
CA LEU A 49 -28.18 -6.45 22.11
C LEU A 49 -26.67 -6.17 22.17
N VAL A 50 -26.04 -6.36 23.33
CA VAL A 50 -24.57 -6.21 23.46
C VAL A 50 -23.78 -7.45 22.98
N GLN A 51 -24.39 -8.65 22.99
CA GLN A 51 -23.75 -9.86 22.44
C GLN A 51 -23.91 -10.01 20.92
N GLY A 52 -24.70 -9.15 20.27
CA GLY A 52 -24.95 -9.21 18.82
C GLY A 52 -24.02 -8.34 17.95
N ALA A 53 -23.03 -7.65 18.53
CA ALA A 53 -22.21 -6.67 17.84
C ALA A 53 -20.68 -6.91 17.93
N GLU A 54 -20.24 -8.14 18.12
CA GLU A 54 -18.93 -8.54 17.62
C GLU A 54 -19.08 -9.00 16.17
N GLN A 55 -19.55 -8.13 15.31
CA GLN A 55 -19.17 -8.19 13.90
C GLN A 55 -17.70 -7.79 13.90
N GLY A 56 -16.83 -8.81 13.90
CA GLY A 56 -15.41 -8.60 13.71
C GLY A 56 -15.25 -7.70 12.50
N GLU A 57 -14.49 -6.60 12.65
CA GLU A 57 -14.15 -5.72 11.56
C GLU A 57 -13.70 -6.61 10.37
N PRO A 58 -14.10 -6.29 9.14
CA PRO A 58 -13.70 -7.10 8.00
C PRO A 58 -12.18 -7.18 7.99
N ARG A 59 -11.63 -8.34 8.35
CA ARG A 59 -10.19 -8.56 8.35
C ARG A 59 -9.70 -8.32 6.93
N ASN A 60 -8.79 -7.39 6.80
CA ASN A 60 -8.06 -7.19 5.57
C ASN A 60 -7.18 -8.43 5.34
N ASN A 61 -7.63 -9.35 4.49
CA ASN A 61 -6.92 -10.61 4.22
C ASN A 61 -5.83 -10.46 3.15
N ALA A 62 -5.35 -9.25 2.89
CA ALA A 62 -4.30 -9.03 1.93
C ALA A 62 -2.97 -9.65 2.34
N ASP A 63 -2.22 -10.03 1.34
CA ASP A 63 -0.81 -10.33 1.49
C ASP A 63 0.03 -9.10 1.10
N LEU A 64 0.98 -8.72 1.94
CA LEU A 64 1.97 -7.69 1.64
C LEU A 64 3.36 -8.33 1.70
N LEU A 65 4.01 -8.45 0.55
CA LEU A 65 5.37 -8.94 0.40
C LEU A 65 6.31 -7.78 0.15
N ILE A 66 7.17 -7.47 1.13
CA ILE A 66 8.18 -6.42 1.05
C ILE A 66 9.51 -7.08 0.73
N VAL A 67 10.17 -6.63 -0.35
CA VAL A 67 11.45 -7.17 -0.82
C VAL A 67 12.49 -6.07 -0.77
N VAL A 68 13.50 -6.24 0.09
CA VAL A 68 14.62 -5.30 0.23
C VAL A 68 15.80 -5.79 -0.58
N GLY A 69 16.20 -5.00 -1.56
CA GLY A 69 17.30 -5.29 -2.46
C GLY A 69 18.69 -5.12 -1.84
N ALA A 70 19.71 -5.27 -2.67
CA ALA A 70 21.08 -5.02 -2.28
C ALA A 70 21.30 -3.52 -2.01
N ALA A 71 21.92 -3.22 -0.87
CA ALA A 71 22.18 -1.84 -0.44
C ALA A 71 23.25 -1.14 -1.29
N GLY A 72 24.24 -1.87 -1.78
CA GLY A 72 25.46 -1.29 -2.34
C GLY A 72 26.32 -0.64 -1.26
N GLU A 73 25.92 0.54 -0.79
CA GLU A 73 26.54 1.26 0.32
C GLU A 73 25.69 1.14 1.61
N ALA A 74 26.33 1.21 2.78
CA ALA A 74 25.67 1.05 4.09
C ALA A 74 24.54 2.07 4.31
N SER A 75 24.75 3.32 3.91
CA SER A 75 23.77 4.40 4.03
C SER A 75 22.46 4.13 3.30
N TYR A 76 22.53 3.52 2.10
CA TYR A 76 21.32 3.08 1.39
C TYR A 76 20.65 1.89 2.10
N GLY A 77 21.46 0.99 2.68
CA GLY A 77 20.93 -0.14 3.44
C GLY A 77 20.08 0.31 4.61
N GLU A 78 20.56 1.28 5.40
CA GLU A 78 19.82 1.86 6.52
C GLU A 78 18.48 2.47 6.05
N MET A 79 18.50 3.26 4.98
CA MET A 79 17.29 3.85 4.41
C MET A 79 16.29 2.80 3.90
N PHE A 80 16.76 1.76 3.21
CA PHE A 80 15.86 0.72 2.70
C PHE A 80 15.22 -0.08 3.84
N VAL A 81 15.96 -0.35 4.91
CA VAL A 81 15.44 -1.00 6.11
C VAL A 81 14.42 -0.11 6.80
N GLU A 82 14.68 1.18 6.91
CA GLU A 82 13.72 2.15 7.46
C GLU A 82 12.41 2.15 6.66
N TRP A 83 12.46 2.30 5.34
CA TRP A 83 11.27 2.28 4.48
C TRP A 83 10.50 0.97 4.58
N ALA A 84 11.20 -0.16 4.58
CA ALA A 84 10.58 -1.47 4.72
C ALA A 84 9.91 -1.64 6.07
N THR A 85 10.53 -1.15 7.16
CA THR A 85 9.98 -1.19 8.51
C THR A 85 8.72 -0.32 8.64
N MET A 86 8.73 0.88 8.06
CA MET A 86 7.56 1.75 8.03
C MET A 86 6.41 1.12 7.23
N LEU A 87 6.69 0.59 6.04
CA LEU A 87 5.67 -0.07 5.23
C LEU A 87 5.12 -1.33 5.89
N LYS A 88 5.98 -2.08 6.60
CA LYS A 88 5.55 -3.21 7.42
C LYS A 88 4.57 -2.77 8.50
N ALA A 89 4.88 -1.70 9.25
CA ALA A 89 3.99 -1.17 10.29
C ALA A 89 2.63 -0.75 9.73
N VAL A 90 2.61 -0.05 8.59
CA VAL A 90 1.37 0.31 7.88
C VAL A 90 0.57 -0.94 7.49
N GLY A 91 1.23 -1.96 6.93
CA GLY A 91 0.57 -3.21 6.56
C GLY A 91 -0.01 -3.97 7.75
N GLU A 92 0.70 -4.00 8.88
CA GLU A 92 0.25 -4.64 10.13
C GLU A 92 -0.93 -3.88 10.74
N GLU A 93 -0.91 -2.55 10.72
CA GLU A 93 -2.03 -1.71 11.16
C GLU A 93 -3.28 -1.96 10.30
N ALA A 94 -3.09 -2.11 9.00
CA ALA A 94 -4.14 -2.49 8.06
C ALA A 94 -4.56 -3.97 8.15
N GLN A 95 -4.03 -4.74 9.11
CA GLN A 95 -4.30 -6.16 9.33
C GLN A 95 -3.94 -7.07 8.14
N ALA A 96 -3.02 -6.65 7.27
CA ALA A 96 -2.48 -7.47 6.20
C ALA A 96 -1.53 -8.55 6.73
N ARG A 97 -1.40 -9.65 6.00
CA ARG A 97 -0.35 -10.65 6.25
C ARG A 97 0.95 -10.15 5.66
N VAL A 98 1.82 -9.59 6.51
CA VAL A 98 3.06 -8.96 6.06
C VAL A 98 4.23 -9.94 6.09
N GLU A 99 4.93 -10.04 4.98
CA GLU A 99 6.17 -10.78 4.86
C GLU A 99 7.29 -9.90 4.34
N LEU A 100 8.49 -10.11 4.88
CA LEU A 100 9.67 -9.32 4.59
C LEU A 100 10.79 -10.23 4.11
N LEU A 101 11.34 -9.95 2.92
CA LEU A 101 12.46 -10.66 2.33
C LEU A 101 13.62 -9.69 2.07
N GLY A 102 14.86 -10.14 2.27
CA GLY A 102 16.08 -9.41 1.90
C GLY A 102 16.94 -8.96 3.06
N SER A 103 17.78 -7.96 2.86
CA SER A 103 18.93 -7.62 3.67
C SER A 103 18.64 -7.02 5.05
N PHE A 104 18.06 -7.79 5.96
CA PHE A 104 18.05 -7.45 7.38
C PHE A 104 19.18 -8.16 8.16
N ASP A 105 19.71 -9.25 7.60
CA ASP A 105 20.81 -10.00 8.20
C ASP A 105 21.86 -10.28 7.12
N PRO A 106 23.05 -9.67 7.24
CA PRO A 106 24.18 -9.95 6.33
C PRO A 106 24.59 -11.42 6.33
N ASP A 107 24.29 -12.15 7.42
CA ASP A 107 24.67 -13.55 7.63
C ASP A 107 23.53 -14.54 7.32
N SER A 108 22.32 -14.08 6.96
CA SER A 108 21.22 -14.95 6.54
C SER A 108 21.50 -15.53 5.14
N ALA A 109 22.30 -16.59 5.11
CA ALA A 109 22.83 -17.20 3.91
C ALA A 109 22.24 -18.58 3.67
N GLU A 110 20.95 -18.68 3.42
CA GLU A 110 20.41 -19.87 2.75
C GLU A 110 19.69 -19.47 1.46
N GLY A 111 20.46 -19.51 0.35
CA GLY A 111 19.90 -19.30 -0.99
C GLY A 111 19.98 -17.87 -1.50
N SER A 112 19.75 -17.72 -2.79
CA SER A 112 19.64 -16.44 -3.47
C SER A 112 18.30 -15.80 -3.12
N LEU A 113 18.26 -14.48 -2.81
CA LEU A 113 17.01 -13.74 -2.61
C LEU A 113 16.04 -13.89 -3.78
N LYS A 114 16.58 -14.00 -4.99
CA LYS A 114 15.84 -14.29 -6.21
C LYS A 114 15.08 -15.61 -6.11
N ASP A 115 15.72 -16.68 -5.65
CA ASP A 115 15.09 -18.00 -5.54
C ASP A 115 14.06 -18.02 -4.41
N LEU A 116 14.34 -17.34 -3.29
CA LEU A 116 13.40 -17.17 -2.18
C LEU A 116 12.15 -16.43 -2.64
N LEU A 117 12.30 -15.30 -3.35
CA LEU A 117 11.18 -14.53 -3.87
C LEU A 117 10.35 -15.35 -4.86
N LYS A 118 11.01 -16.05 -5.79
CA LYS A 118 10.33 -16.93 -6.74
C LYS A 118 9.50 -17.99 -6.01
N LYS A 119 10.13 -18.74 -5.09
CA LYS A 119 9.46 -19.77 -4.29
C LYS A 119 8.27 -19.20 -3.51
N LYS A 120 8.42 -17.98 -2.97
CA LYS A 120 7.36 -17.32 -2.22
C LYS A 120 6.17 -16.96 -3.12
N ILE A 121 6.42 -16.35 -4.27
CA ILE A 121 5.36 -16.02 -5.24
C ILE A 121 4.65 -17.28 -5.71
N GLU A 122 5.37 -18.37 -5.98
CA GLU A 122 4.80 -19.65 -6.41
C GLU A 122 3.94 -20.33 -5.33
N ALA A 123 4.20 -20.02 -4.04
CA ALA A 123 3.44 -20.55 -2.90
C ALA A 123 2.12 -19.82 -2.65
N TYR A 124 1.93 -18.61 -3.15
CA TYR A 124 0.67 -17.89 -2.99
C TYR A 124 -0.48 -18.57 -3.74
N SER A 125 -1.68 -18.49 -3.15
CA SER A 125 -2.89 -18.97 -3.80
C SER A 125 -3.13 -18.26 -5.13
N LYS A 126 -3.37 -19.03 -6.19
CA LYS A 126 -3.53 -18.49 -7.55
C LYS A 126 -4.93 -17.96 -7.83
N GLU A 127 -5.94 -18.48 -7.15
CA GLU A 127 -7.37 -18.23 -7.40
C GLU A 127 -8.08 -17.76 -6.12
N THR A 128 -7.69 -16.60 -5.61
CA THR A 128 -8.38 -15.93 -4.50
C THR A 128 -8.76 -14.51 -4.91
N GLN A 129 -9.73 -13.91 -4.20
CA GLN A 129 -10.06 -12.49 -4.35
C GLN A 129 -9.21 -11.60 -3.46
N GLU A 130 -8.48 -12.18 -2.51
CA GLU A 130 -7.57 -11.44 -1.61
C GLU A 130 -6.39 -10.90 -2.43
N PRO A 131 -6.10 -9.59 -2.37
CA PRO A 131 -5.02 -9.02 -3.15
C PRO A 131 -3.63 -9.37 -2.61
N LEU A 132 -2.65 -9.40 -3.50
CA LEU A 132 -1.23 -9.49 -3.18
C LEU A 132 -0.56 -8.17 -3.52
N TRP A 133 0.06 -7.57 -2.53
CA TRP A 133 0.90 -6.38 -2.69
C TRP A 133 2.37 -6.79 -2.65
N ILE A 134 3.16 -6.29 -3.59
CA ILE A 134 4.60 -6.53 -3.66
C ILE A 134 5.30 -5.19 -3.70
N ALA A 135 6.12 -4.89 -2.70
CA ALA A 135 6.96 -3.70 -2.67
C ALA A 135 8.42 -4.10 -2.92
N LEU A 136 9.02 -3.55 -3.96
CA LEU A 136 10.44 -3.69 -4.27
C LEU A 136 11.16 -2.41 -3.83
N ILE A 137 11.93 -2.50 -2.74
CA ILE A 137 12.68 -1.39 -2.13
C ILE A 137 14.18 -1.63 -2.36
N GLY A 138 14.82 -0.79 -3.16
CA GLY A 138 16.24 -1.02 -3.49
C GLY A 138 16.70 -0.24 -4.72
N HIS A 139 17.81 -0.68 -5.25
CA HIS A 139 18.37 -0.18 -6.50
C HIS A 139 17.87 -0.97 -7.70
N GLY A 140 17.88 -0.32 -8.85
CA GLY A 140 17.63 -0.95 -10.13
C GLY A 140 18.65 -0.55 -11.18
N THR A 141 18.82 -1.39 -12.17
CA THR A 141 19.75 -1.18 -13.29
C THR A 141 19.06 -1.45 -14.62
N PHE A 142 19.54 -0.79 -15.68
CA PHE A 142 19.07 -0.99 -17.04
C PHE A 142 20.26 -0.94 -17.99
N ASN A 143 20.36 -1.93 -18.89
CA ASN A 143 21.44 -2.04 -19.85
C ASN A 143 21.06 -1.63 -21.28
N GLY A 144 19.95 -0.88 -21.44
CA GLY A 144 19.38 -0.52 -22.73
C GLY A 144 18.41 -1.57 -23.29
N ARG A 145 18.30 -2.76 -22.67
CA ARG A 145 17.42 -3.86 -23.10
C ARG A 145 16.61 -4.47 -21.96
N THR A 146 17.27 -4.78 -20.84
CA THR A 146 16.66 -5.46 -19.69
C THR A 146 16.84 -4.61 -18.45
N ALA A 147 15.75 -4.34 -17.75
CA ALA A 147 15.77 -3.75 -16.42
C ALA A 147 15.82 -4.83 -15.36
N LYS A 148 16.54 -4.55 -14.28
CA LYS A 148 16.71 -5.48 -13.17
C LYS A 148 16.56 -4.77 -11.84
N PHE A 149 15.92 -5.42 -10.89
CA PHE A 149 15.96 -5.09 -9.49
C PHE A 149 17.16 -5.78 -8.85
N ASN A 150 18.02 -4.97 -8.22
CA ASN A 150 19.30 -5.44 -7.72
C ASN A 150 19.14 -6.11 -6.34
N VAL A 151 19.63 -7.34 -6.21
CA VAL A 151 19.54 -8.12 -4.98
C VAL A 151 20.90 -8.73 -4.62
N LYS A 152 21.04 -9.20 -3.38
CA LYS A 152 22.21 -10.00 -3.02
C LYS A 152 22.13 -11.33 -3.77
N GLY A 153 23.09 -11.55 -4.68
CA GLY A 153 23.11 -12.68 -5.62
C GLY A 153 22.71 -12.26 -7.04
N PRO A 154 22.11 -13.15 -7.83
CA PRO A 154 21.65 -12.82 -9.17
C PRO A 154 20.46 -11.85 -9.13
N ASP A 155 20.56 -10.74 -9.86
CA ASP A 155 19.48 -9.75 -9.95
C ASP A 155 18.21 -10.34 -10.58
N ILE A 156 17.08 -9.67 -10.33
CA ILE A 156 15.76 -10.07 -10.80
C ILE A 156 15.35 -9.20 -11.97
N SER A 157 15.18 -9.78 -13.14
CA SER A 157 14.71 -9.02 -14.30
C SER A 157 13.20 -8.81 -14.29
N SER A 158 12.75 -7.79 -15.02
CA SER A 158 11.32 -7.51 -15.22
C SER A 158 10.59 -8.70 -15.83
N GLU A 159 11.20 -9.39 -16.79
CA GLU A 159 10.65 -10.55 -17.48
C GLU A 159 10.53 -11.77 -16.55
N GLU A 160 11.52 -11.99 -15.68
CA GLU A 160 11.48 -13.08 -14.70
C GLU A 160 10.34 -12.86 -13.71
N LEU A 161 10.24 -11.65 -13.12
CA LEU A 161 9.15 -11.33 -12.20
C LEU A 161 7.80 -11.46 -12.89
N ALA A 162 7.65 -10.99 -14.12
CA ALA A 162 6.45 -11.15 -14.91
C ALA A 162 6.07 -12.63 -15.10
N SER A 163 7.06 -13.48 -15.37
CA SER A 163 6.85 -14.92 -15.55
C SER A 163 6.33 -15.61 -14.27
N TRP A 164 6.85 -15.20 -13.11
CA TRP A 164 6.42 -15.75 -11.81
C TRP A 164 5.02 -15.29 -11.40
N LEU A 165 4.66 -14.05 -11.74
CA LEU A 165 3.33 -13.49 -11.45
C LEU A 165 2.25 -13.93 -12.44
N LYS A 166 2.62 -14.37 -13.65
CA LYS A 166 1.69 -14.74 -14.72
C LYS A 166 0.63 -15.78 -14.29
N PRO A 167 0.95 -16.82 -13.48
CA PRO A 167 -0.05 -17.80 -13.05
C PRO A 167 -1.08 -17.27 -12.05
N LEU A 168 -0.83 -16.13 -11.43
CA LEU A 168 -1.72 -15.56 -10.41
C LEU A 168 -2.90 -14.86 -11.09
N LYS A 169 -4.12 -15.28 -10.76
CA LYS A 169 -5.38 -14.68 -11.21
C LYS A 169 -5.96 -13.70 -10.19
N ARG A 170 -5.43 -13.72 -8.96
CA ARG A 170 -5.79 -12.78 -7.89
C ARG A 170 -5.37 -11.36 -8.25
N PRO A 171 -5.97 -10.33 -7.64
CA PRO A 171 -5.48 -8.95 -7.77
C PRO A 171 -4.04 -8.84 -7.29
N VAL A 172 -3.18 -8.15 -8.04
CA VAL A 172 -1.77 -7.93 -7.67
C VAL A 172 -1.41 -6.47 -7.87
N ALA A 173 -0.91 -5.82 -6.81
CA ALA A 173 -0.30 -4.50 -6.86
C ALA A 173 1.23 -4.64 -6.74
N VAL A 174 1.98 -4.07 -7.66
CA VAL A 174 3.45 -4.04 -7.60
C VAL A 174 3.92 -2.60 -7.50
N MET A 175 4.63 -2.29 -6.43
CA MET A 175 5.29 -1.00 -6.19
C MET A 175 6.81 -1.19 -6.35
N ASN A 176 7.35 -0.80 -7.50
CA ASN A 176 8.78 -0.82 -7.72
C ASN A 176 9.38 0.57 -7.51
N THR A 177 10.00 0.76 -6.35
CA THR A 177 10.57 2.06 -5.94
C THR A 177 12.02 2.26 -6.36
N SER A 178 12.58 1.33 -7.14
CA SER A 178 13.98 1.40 -7.58
C SER A 178 14.18 2.34 -8.78
N SER A 179 15.42 2.75 -9.00
CA SER A 179 15.84 3.39 -10.27
C SER A 179 15.56 2.48 -11.46
N ALA A 180 15.49 3.04 -12.67
CA ALA A 180 15.27 2.29 -13.90
C ALA A 180 14.06 1.34 -13.88
N SER A 181 13.06 1.63 -13.07
CA SER A 181 11.93 0.72 -12.80
C SER A 181 10.85 0.69 -13.89
N ALA A 182 10.76 1.70 -14.76
CA ALA A 182 9.69 1.78 -15.76
C ALA A 182 9.54 0.54 -16.68
N PRO A 183 10.60 -0.16 -17.13
CA PRO A 183 10.41 -1.36 -17.92
C PRO A 183 9.67 -2.49 -17.17
N PHE A 184 9.67 -2.47 -15.82
CA PHE A 184 8.84 -3.39 -15.04
C PHE A 184 7.35 -3.11 -15.24
N LEU A 185 6.94 -1.83 -15.39
CA LEU A 185 5.54 -1.51 -15.66
C LEU A 185 5.08 -2.19 -16.96
N ASN A 186 5.84 -2.07 -18.03
CA ASN A 186 5.50 -2.70 -19.31
C ASN A 186 5.44 -4.24 -19.20
N ALA A 187 6.38 -4.85 -18.46
CA ALA A 187 6.46 -6.30 -18.33
C ALA A 187 5.37 -6.89 -17.43
N LEU A 188 4.94 -6.14 -16.38
CA LEU A 188 4.03 -6.60 -15.35
C LEU A 188 2.57 -6.21 -15.60
N SER A 189 2.34 -5.24 -16.48
CA SER A 189 0.99 -4.76 -16.85
C SER A 189 0.09 -5.91 -17.33
N GLY A 190 -1.17 -5.86 -16.94
CA GLY A 190 -2.15 -6.88 -17.32
C GLY A 190 -3.44 -6.81 -16.51
N PRO A 191 -4.39 -7.72 -16.78
CA PRO A 191 -5.66 -7.76 -16.06
C PRO A 191 -5.46 -7.99 -14.55
N ASN A 192 -6.26 -7.30 -13.73
CA ASN A 192 -6.22 -7.36 -12.26
C ASN A 192 -4.84 -6.98 -11.68
N ARG A 193 -4.13 -6.08 -12.36
CA ARG A 193 -2.83 -5.59 -11.91
C ARG A 193 -2.83 -4.09 -11.77
N VAL A 194 -2.16 -3.64 -10.71
CA VAL A 194 -1.73 -2.26 -10.54
C VAL A 194 -0.21 -2.27 -10.50
N VAL A 195 0.43 -1.49 -11.37
CA VAL A 195 1.88 -1.40 -11.41
C VAL A 195 2.29 0.06 -11.20
N LEU A 196 3.08 0.28 -10.18
CA LEU A 196 3.65 1.56 -9.81
C LEU A 196 5.17 1.49 -9.95
N THR A 197 5.77 2.48 -10.61
CA THR A 197 7.22 2.59 -10.77
C THR A 197 7.72 3.97 -10.38
N ALA A 198 8.93 4.04 -9.84
CA ALA A 198 9.56 5.31 -9.44
C ALA A 198 10.08 6.12 -10.63
N THR A 199 10.25 5.50 -11.79
CA THR A 199 10.84 6.13 -12.98
C THR A 199 9.92 5.99 -14.18
N ARG A 200 10.08 6.87 -15.18
CA ARG A 200 9.29 6.87 -16.43
C ARG A 200 9.96 6.11 -17.58
N ASP A 201 11.27 5.86 -17.45
CA ASP A 201 12.02 5.04 -18.41
C ASP A 201 13.17 4.29 -17.71
N GLY A 202 13.85 3.42 -18.46
CA GLY A 202 14.98 2.64 -17.93
C GLY A 202 16.28 3.44 -17.79
N PHE A 203 16.35 4.67 -18.30
CA PHE A 203 17.56 5.50 -18.25
C PHE A 203 17.56 6.50 -17.08
N GLU A 204 16.51 6.56 -16.31
CA GLU A 204 16.50 7.25 -15.01
C GLU A 204 17.23 6.38 -13.96
N LEU A 205 18.57 6.42 -14.02
CA LEU A 205 19.49 5.55 -13.26
C LEU A 205 19.90 6.11 -11.90
N ASN A 206 19.61 7.39 -11.65
CA ASN A 206 19.92 8.01 -10.36
C ASN A 206 19.10 7.35 -9.24
N PHE A 207 19.64 7.43 -8.01
CA PHE A 207 18.91 6.98 -6.84
C PHE A 207 17.51 7.62 -6.78
N ALA A 208 16.47 6.78 -6.74
CA ALA A 208 15.09 7.23 -6.67
C ALA A 208 14.67 7.46 -5.21
N ARG A 209 14.18 8.66 -4.92
CA ARG A 209 13.67 9.08 -3.61
C ARG A 209 12.19 8.75 -3.43
N PHE A 210 11.52 8.44 -4.52
CA PHE A 210 10.10 8.17 -4.58
C PHE A 210 9.65 7.15 -3.52
N GLY A 211 10.46 6.11 -3.25
CA GLY A 211 10.13 5.09 -2.25
C GLY A 211 9.94 5.65 -0.84
N SER A 212 10.79 6.59 -0.41
CA SER A 212 10.65 7.28 0.88
C SER A 212 9.31 8.01 0.98
N TYR A 213 9.00 8.81 -0.03
CA TYR A 213 7.77 9.59 -0.05
C TYR A 213 6.52 8.71 -0.16
N LEU A 214 6.58 7.60 -0.90
CA LEU A 214 5.47 6.67 -1.03
C LEU A 214 5.13 6.01 0.32
N VAL A 215 6.15 5.54 1.03
CA VAL A 215 5.95 4.90 2.33
C VAL A 215 5.42 5.92 3.36
N ASN A 216 5.97 7.13 3.38
CA ASN A 216 5.48 8.20 4.24
C ASN A 216 4.03 8.61 3.91
N ALA A 217 3.64 8.58 2.63
CA ALA A 217 2.27 8.92 2.23
C ALA A 217 1.25 7.93 2.80
N PHE A 218 1.53 6.63 2.83
CA PHE A 218 0.63 5.64 3.43
C PHE A 218 0.37 5.88 4.92
N GLY A 219 1.32 6.43 5.67
CA GLY A 219 1.17 6.78 7.09
C GLY A 219 0.69 8.21 7.34
N SER A 220 0.26 8.96 6.31
CA SER A 220 -0.06 10.39 6.43
C SER A 220 -1.54 10.70 6.20
N GLU A 221 -2.23 11.26 7.19
CA GLU A 221 -3.61 11.77 7.03
C GLU A 221 -3.76 12.77 5.86
N SER A 222 -2.69 13.48 5.51
CA SER A 222 -2.73 14.45 4.42
C SER A 222 -2.75 13.79 3.04
N ALA A 223 -2.47 12.51 2.96
CA ALA A 223 -2.57 11.74 1.71
C ALA A 223 -4.00 11.31 1.39
N ASP A 224 -4.89 11.19 2.38
CA ASP A 224 -6.32 10.97 2.20
C ASP A 224 -6.96 12.18 1.49
N LEU A 225 -7.00 12.15 0.15
CA LEU A 225 -7.44 13.27 -0.68
C LEU A 225 -8.95 13.33 -0.85
N ASP A 226 -9.64 12.20 -0.78
CA ASP A 226 -11.10 12.12 -0.90
C ASP A 226 -11.84 12.07 0.43
N LYS A 227 -11.08 11.99 1.53
CA LYS A 227 -11.57 12.07 2.92
C LYS A 227 -12.46 10.89 3.32
N ASP A 228 -12.14 9.71 2.83
CA ASP A 228 -12.84 8.48 3.20
C ASP A 228 -12.26 7.81 4.47
N GLY A 229 -11.16 8.36 5.02
CA GLY A 229 -10.47 7.87 6.22
C GLY A 229 -9.43 6.81 5.94
N GLN A 230 -9.07 6.60 4.67
CA GLN A 230 -8.06 5.64 4.23
C GLN A 230 -7.12 6.30 3.22
N THR A 231 -5.95 5.74 3.04
CA THR A 231 -5.02 6.17 1.97
C THR A 231 -4.90 5.06 0.93
N SER A 232 -5.49 5.27 -0.22
CA SER A 232 -5.38 4.35 -1.36
C SER A 232 -3.99 4.40 -2.00
N LEU A 233 -3.66 3.39 -2.84
CA LEU A 233 -2.41 3.41 -3.61
C LEU A 233 -2.32 4.62 -4.55
N LEU A 234 -3.46 5.03 -5.14
CA LEU A 234 -3.51 6.22 -6.00
C LEU A 234 -3.17 7.50 -5.23
N GLU A 235 -3.70 7.66 -4.05
CA GLU A 235 -3.47 8.84 -3.21
C GLU A 235 -2.02 8.89 -2.73
N ALA A 236 -1.48 7.76 -2.27
CA ALA A 236 -0.07 7.64 -1.91
C ALA A 236 0.84 7.97 -3.11
N PHE A 237 0.51 7.49 -4.31
CA PHE A 237 1.22 7.81 -5.55
C PHE A 237 1.19 9.31 -5.89
N ILE A 238 0.01 9.93 -5.80
CA ILE A 238 -0.14 11.37 -6.10
C ILE A 238 0.65 12.22 -5.10
N MET A 239 0.52 11.91 -3.80
CA MET A 239 1.24 12.61 -2.74
C MET A 239 2.75 12.46 -2.90
N ALA A 240 3.24 11.23 -3.04
CA ALA A 240 4.66 10.95 -3.19
C ALA A 240 5.26 11.63 -4.43
N SER A 241 4.57 11.57 -5.57
CA SER A 241 5.02 12.22 -6.81
C SER A 241 5.12 13.73 -6.67
N ARG A 242 4.18 14.36 -5.95
CA ARG A 242 4.24 15.80 -5.65
C ARG A 242 5.44 16.13 -4.78
N GLN A 243 5.66 15.37 -3.71
CA GLN A 243 6.78 15.59 -2.78
C GLN A 243 8.14 15.38 -3.45
N VAL A 244 8.26 14.44 -4.39
CA VAL A 244 9.46 14.30 -5.24
C VAL A 244 9.68 15.58 -6.05
N GLY A 245 8.65 16.11 -6.70
CA GLY A 245 8.75 17.38 -7.45
C GLY A 245 9.20 18.55 -6.56
N GLU A 246 8.55 18.72 -5.41
CA GLU A 246 8.90 19.76 -4.42
C GLU A 246 10.35 19.63 -3.94
N PHE A 247 10.84 18.40 -3.70
CA PHE A 247 12.25 18.18 -3.35
C PHE A 247 13.20 18.74 -4.42
N TYR A 248 12.99 18.39 -5.70
CA TYR A 248 13.88 18.86 -6.77
C TYR A 248 13.80 20.37 -6.99
N GLU A 249 12.62 20.98 -6.80
CA GLU A 249 12.45 22.45 -6.86
C GLU A 249 13.22 23.14 -5.74
N ILE A 250 13.12 22.66 -4.50
CA ILE A 250 13.83 23.21 -3.32
C ILE A 250 15.35 23.10 -3.52
N GLU A 251 15.81 21.96 -4.05
CA GLU A 251 17.24 21.75 -4.33
C GLU A 251 17.75 22.52 -5.56
N GLY A 252 16.86 23.18 -6.30
CA GLY A 252 17.23 23.89 -7.53
C GLY A 252 17.77 22.96 -8.64
N ARG A 253 17.30 21.73 -8.69
CA ARG A 253 17.77 20.66 -9.59
C ARG A 253 16.66 20.19 -10.52
N LEU A 254 17.04 19.72 -11.69
CA LEU A 254 16.10 19.00 -12.57
C LEU A 254 15.77 17.64 -11.97
N ALA A 255 14.48 17.28 -12.01
CA ALA A 255 14.04 15.97 -11.56
C ALA A 255 14.70 14.86 -12.41
N SER A 256 15.23 13.85 -11.72
CA SER A 256 15.86 12.68 -12.34
C SER A 256 15.08 11.40 -12.12
N GLU A 257 13.85 11.51 -11.63
CA GLU A 257 12.90 10.43 -11.43
C GLU A 257 11.49 10.94 -11.67
N HIS A 258 10.63 10.12 -12.30
CA HIS A 258 9.25 10.46 -12.64
C HIS A 258 8.40 9.20 -12.50
N ALA A 259 7.68 9.10 -11.42
CA ALA A 259 6.87 7.93 -11.12
C ALA A 259 5.68 7.78 -12.10
N LEU A 260 5.34 6.54 -12.41
CA LEU A 260 4.22 6.16 -13.27
C LEU A 260 3.33 5.12 -12.59
N LEU A 261 2.04 5.16 -12.94
CA LEU A 261 1.02 4.20 -12.55
C LEU A 261 0.33 3.62 -13.78
N ASP A 262 0.13 2.30 -13.83
CA ASP A 262 -0.76 1.60 -14.76
C ASP A 262 -1.66 0.65 -13.95
N ASP A 263 -2.98 0.84 -14.06
CA ASP A 263 -4.00 -0.05 -13.50
C ASP A 263 -5.06 -0.48 -14.53
N THR A 264 -4.85 -0.09 -15.78
CA THR A 264 -5.71 -0.50 -16.91
C THR A 264 -5.20 -1.75 -17.61
N GLY A 265 -3.94 -2.10 -17.40
CA GLY A 265 -3.30 -3.25 -18.01
C GLY A 265 -2.93 -3.04 -19.48
N ASP A 266 -2.77 -1.78 -19.90
CA ASP A 266 -2.48 -1.42 -21.29
C ASP A 266 -1.00 -1.07 -21.54
N GLN A 267 -0.14 -1.23 -20.54
CA GLN A 267 1.32 -0.98 -20.57
C GLN A 267 1.67 0.51 -20.73
N LYS A 268 0.76 1.41 -20.45
CA LYS A 268 0.94 2.86 -20.61
C LYS A 268 0.84 3.55 -19.27
N GLY A 269 1.94 3.57 -18.55
CA GLY A 269 2.01 4.27 -17.28
C GLY A 269 1.73 5.76 -17.42
N ILE A 270 0.93 6.31 -16.51
CA ILE A 270 0.58 7.71 -16.46
C ILE A 270 1.19 8.41 -15.25
N PRO A 271 1.61 9.67 -15.36
CA PRO A 271 2.14 10.43 -14.25
C PRO A 271 1.03 11.02 -13.36
N ALA A 272 1.37 11.34 -12.10
CA ALA A 272 0.43 11.86 -11.12
C ALA A 272 -0.24 13.18 -11.51
N ASN A 273 0.40 14.02 -12.33
CA ASN A 273 -0.19 15.28 -12.80
C ASN A 273 -1.34 15.12 -13.81
N TRP A 274 -1.71 13.87 -14.14
CA TRP A 274 -2.92 13.55 -14.90
C TRP A 274 -4.14 13.37 -14.00
N PHE A 275 -3.99 13.58 -12.70
CA PHE A 275 -5.09 13.56 -11.73
C PHE A 275 -5.36 14.96 -11.16
N LYS A 276 -6.61 15.21 -10.79
CA LYS A 276 -7.04 16.36 -9.98
C LYS A 276 -7.75 15.81 -8.74
N GLY A 277 -7.04 15.83 -7.60
CA GLY A 277 -7.37 14.94 -6.51
C GLY A 277 -7.25 13.50 -7.03
N VAL A 278 -8.11 12.60 -6.64
CA VAL A 278 -8.15 11.21 -7.13
C VAL A 278 -8.80 11.06 -8.52
N ARG A 279 -9.31 12.16 -9.11
CA ARG A 279 -10.03 12.11 -10.39
C ARG A 279 -9.06 12.22 -11.56
N PRO A 280 -9.03 11.26 -12.50
CA PRO A 280 -8.26 11.37 -13.73
C PRO A 280 -8.85 12.47 -14.64
N VAL A 281 -7.96 13.33 -15.18
CA VAL A 281 -8.32 14.41 -16.14
C VAL A 281 -7.80 14.13 -17.55
N LYS A 282 -6.98 13.09 -17.70
CA LYS A 282 -6.42 12.62 -18.96
C LYS A 282 -6.44 11.09 -18.98
N LYS A 283 -6.29 10.50 -20.15
CA LYS A 283 -6.02 9.06 -20.33
C LYS A 283 -4.93 8.88 -21.39
N ALA A 284 -4.22 7.76 -21.33
CA ALA A 284 -3.20 7.44 -22.32
C ALA A 284 -3.82 7.28 -23.72
N GLU A 285 -3.07 7.65 -24.76
CA GLU A 285 -3.54 7.53 -26.13
C GLU A 285 -3.82 6.07 -26.49
N GLY A 286 -5.01 5.81 -27.07
CA GLY A 286 -5.46 4.46 -27.41
C GLY A 286 -5.93 3.63 -26.22
N SER A 287 -5.89 4.13 -24.96
CA SER A 287 -6.50 3.44 -23.82
C SER A 287 -8.03 3.52 -23.89
N ASN A 288 -8.69 2.44 -23.47
CA ASN A 288 -10.15 2.37 -23.43
C ASN A 288 -10.73 3.21 -22.27
N GLN A 289 -10.03 3.25 -21.15
CA GLN A 289 -10.45 3.95 -19.93
C GLN A 289 -9.22 4.66 -19.29
N PRO A 290 -9.43 5.68 -18.45
CA PRO A 290 -8.35 6.29 -17.67
C PRO A 290 -7.90 5.36 -16.55
N ASP A 291 -6.63 5.49 -16.16
CA ASP A 291 -6.06 4.84 -14.98
C ASP A 291 -6.56 5.47 -13.67
N GLY A 292 -6.26 4.81 -12.56
CA GLY A 292 -6.57 5.24 -11.19
C GLY A 292 -7.82 4.61 -10.60
N ARG A 293 -8.63 3.89 -11.39
CA ARG A 293 -9.88 3.31 -10.91
C ARG A 293 -9.67 2.11 -9.97
N ILE A 294 -8.65 1.31 -10.21
CA ILE A 294 -8.33 0.16 -9.35
C ILE A 294 -7.44 0.63 -8.19
N ALA A 295 -6.49 1.50 -8.49
CA ALA A 295 -5.55 2.01 -7.50
C ALA A 295 -6.19 2.94 -6.44
N SER A 296 -7.43 3.44 -6.67
CA SER A 296 -8.20 4.26 -5.72
C SER A 296 -9.14 3.47 -4.81
N GLN A 297 -9.09 2.13 -4.84
CA GLN A 297 -10.02 1.28 -4.07
C GLN A 297 -9.37 0.68 -2.82
#